data_f8d38b7da30d090163f008d514bb9f97
#
_entry.id   f8d38b7da30d090163f008d514bb9f97
#
_cell.length_a   1.000
_cell.length_b   1.000
_cell.length_c   1.000
_cell.angle_alpha   90.00
_cell.angle_beta   90.00
_cell.angle_gamma   90.00
#
_symmetry.space_group_name_H-M   'P 1'
#
loop_
_entity.id
_entity.type
_entity.pdbx_description
1 polymer ?
#
loop_
_entity_poly.entity_id
_entity_poly.type
_entity_poly.pdbx_seq_one_letter_code
_entity_poly.pdbx_strand_id
1 'polypeptide(L)'
;METTSDVLINSKKTPYITHIIFSGGGLMGLCYLGIIRYMYIENMVKNIKFIAGTSIGAFFGIILALQIPIDFIENELDKIIRALSDNRDRYIKKINILQVFQKYGVYDIRFLMEPVVKYIKNEYGVNDLTFIEFVKKTGINFYVSCTCVNTSYNKIFSVDTTPNSSVIETVLASMSIPFFIVPNYIDGEYFVDGVMSQGIQSDNIFLDVNKDNILGVMLYSSCEDMIVYEKNKSMSFANYIMGITQVIINTIMFQSTRQMELHNHYNVMQMKDMPYNKVVKFKVNNDDILIDLSIKDMEDQILRGFIDITKYMNERYNK
;
A
#
# COMPACT_ATOMS: atom_id res chain seq x y z
N MET A 1 -29.70 0.49 -53.23
CA MET A 1 -28.32 0.12 -52.94
C MET A 1 -27.83 1.11 -51.87
N GLU A 2 -28.14 0.83 -50.64
CA GLU A 2 -27.63 1.60 -49.52
C GLU A 2 -26.36 0.89 -49.04
N THR A 3 -25.26 1.62 -49.06
CA THR A 3 -23.93 1.16 -48.69
C THR A 3 -23.82 1.08 -47.15
N THR A 4 -23.77 -0.14 -46.66
CA THR A 4 -23.36 -0.51 -45.33
C THR A 4 -21.89 -0.18 -45.14
N SER A 5 -21.57 0.92 -44.49
CA SER A 5 -20.23 1.11 -43.91
C SER A 5 -20.20 2.36 -43.03
N ASP A 6 -20.63 2.25 -41.81
CA ASP A 6 -20.14 3.10 -40.70
C ASP A 6 -20.53 2.45 -39.39
N VAL A 7 -19.97 1.24 -39.15
CA VAL A 7 -19.79 0.77 -37.79
C VAL A 7 -18.64 1.58 -37.23
N LEU A 8 -18.96 2.73 -36.62
CA LEU A 8 -18.04 3.48 -35.77
C LEU A 8 -17.60 2.53 -34.67
N ILE A 9 -16.41 1.99 -34.86
CA ILE A 9 -15.62 1.40 -33.77
C ILE A 9 -15.38 2.56 -32.80
N ASN A 10 -16.22 2.64 -31.75
CA ASN A 10 -15.96 3.49 -30.61
C ASN A 10 -14.63 3.02 -30.02
N SER A 11 -13.53 3.63 -30.46
CA SER A 11 -12.22 3.41 -29.86
C SER A 11 -12.32 3.84 -28.41
N LYS A 12 -12.35 2.88 -27.50
CA LYS A 12 -12.23 3.12 -26.06
C LYS A 12 -11.07 4.08 -25.86
N LYS A 13 -11.35 5.27 -25.38
CA LYS A 13 -10.32 6.26 -25.10
C LYS A 13 -9.63 5.88 -23.80
N THR A 14 -8.53 5.13 -23.90
CA THR A 14 -7.71 4.79 -22.72
C THR A 14 -7.20 6.08 -22.09
N PRO A 15 -7.45 6.33 -20.80
CA PRO A 15 -7.00 7.56 -20.15
C PRO A 15 -5.46 7.64 -20.16
N TYR A 16 -4.93 8.84 -20.37
CA TYR A 16 -3.49 9.08 -20.37
C TYR A 16 -3.02 9.37 -18.93
N ILE A 17 -2.92 8.30 -18.12
CA ILE A 17 -2.44 8.39 -16.74
C ILE A 17 -0.93 8.30 -16.72
N THR A 18 -0.29 9.27 -16.10
CA THR A 18 1.19 9.35 -15.95
C THR A 18 1.63 9.32 -14.49
N HIS A 19 0.72 9.58 -13.56
CA HIS A 19 0.98 9.66 -12.13
C HIS A 19 0.03 8.74 -11.37
N ILE A 20 0.58 7.90 -10.52
CA ILE A 20 -0.19 6.99 -9.65
C ILE A 20 0.09 7.32 -8.19
N ILE A 21 -0.96 7.29 -7.39
CA ILE A 21 -0.88 7.44 -5.94
C ILE A 21 -1.60 6.27 -5.28
N PHE A 22 -0.90 5.50 -4.45
CA PHE A 22 -1.46 4.42 -3.65
C PHE A 22 -1.44 4.76 -2.17
N SER A 23 -2.61 4.74 -1.52
CA SER A 23 -2.73 5.00 -0.09
C SER A 23 -2.26 3.82 0.77
N GLY A 24 -2.03 4.09 2.04
CA GLY A 24 -1.95 3.04 3.07
C GLY A 24 -3.30 2.33 3.25
N GLY A 25 -3.29 1.21 3.96
CA GLY A 25 -4.52 0.44 4.23
C GLY A 25 -4.26 -0.99 4.70
N GLY A 26 -3.03 -1.31 5.10
CA GLY A 26 -2.66 -2.64 5.58
C GLY A 26 -3.01 -3.73 4.57
N LEU A 27 -3.56 -4.85 5.03
CA LEU A 27 -3.85 -6.00 4.16
C LEU A 27 -4.97 -5.74 3.12
N MET A 28 -5.78 -4.69 3.26
CA MET A 28 -6.70 -4.27 2.19
C MET A 28 -5.95 -3.93 0.89
N GLY A 29 -4.67 -3.59 0.98
CA GLY A 29 -3.82 -3.29 -0.17
C GLY A 29 -3.64 -4.44 -1.16
N LEU A 30 -4.01 -5.68 -0.83
CA LEU A 30 -3.99 -6.79 -1.79
C LEU A 30 -4.85 -6.50 -3.04
N CYS A 31 -5.88 -5.65 -2.92
CA CYS A 31 -6.66 -5.19 -4.06
C CYS A 31 -5.85 -4.39 -5.09
N TYR A 32 -4.73 -3.76 -4.68
CA TYR A 32 -3.83 -3.07 -5.61
C TYR A 32 -3.29 -4.00 -6.70
N LEU A 33 -3.09 -5.28 -6.38
CA LEU A 33 -2.63 -6.24 -7.38
C LEU A 33 -3.65 -6.43 -8.51
N GLY A 34 -4.94 -6.44 -8.18
CA GLY A 34 -6.03 -6.46 -9.17
C GLY A 34 -6.08 -5.17 -10.01
N ILE A 35 -5.83 -4.01 -9.39
CA ILE A 35 -5.74 -2.73 -10.07
C ILE A 35 -4.54 -2.71 -11.03
N ILE A 36 -3.37 -3.16 -10.57
CA ILE A 36 -2.15 -3.26 -11.38
C ILE A 36 -2.38 -4.22 -12.57
N ARG A 37 -3.06 -5.36 -12.35
CA ARG A 37 -3.44 -6.30 -13.41
C ARG A 37 -4.28 -5.60 -14.50
N TYR A 38 -5.29 -4.84 -14.10
CA TYR A 38 -6.08 -4.02 -15.04
C TYR A 38 -5.20 -3.06 -15.84
N MET A 39 -4.27 -2.37 -15.17
CA MET A 39 -3.36 -1.41 -15.83
C MET A 39 -2.44 -2.09 -16.85
N TYR A 40 -2.01 -3.33 -16.62
CA TYR A 40 -1.26 -4.11 -17.61
C TYR A 40 -2.14 -4.50 -18.81
N ILE A 41 -3.34 -5.00 -18.57
CA ILE A 41 -4.28 -5.41 -19.63
C ILE A 41 -4.62 -4.23 -20.53
N GLU A 42 -4.91 -3.07 -19.96
CA GLU A 42 -5.26 -1.85 -20.71
C GLU A 42 -4.00 -1.08 -21.21
N ASN A 43 -2.80 -1.67 -21.05
CA ASN A 43 -1.54 -1.09 -21.50
C ASN A 43 -1.27 0.34 -20.99
N MET A 44 -1.74 0.65 -19.77
CA MET A 44 -1.58 1.96 -19.12
C MET A 44 -0.19 2.16 -18.56
N VAL A 45 0.46 1.07 -18.14
CA VAL A 45 1.76 1.10 -17.43
C VAL A 45 2.84 1.83 -18.20
N LYS A 46 2.84 1.75 -19.54
CA LYS A 46 3.82 2.43 -20.41
C LYS A 46 3.85 3.96 -20.29
N ASN A 47 2.74 4.55 -19.85
CA ASN A 47 2.61 6.01 -19.72
C ASN A 47 3.03 6.51 -18.34
N ILE A 48 3.15 5.62 -17.35
CA ILE A 48 3.45 5.99 -15.97
C ILE A 48 4.89 6.47 -15.86
N LYS A 49 5.08 7.61 -15.20
CA LYS A 49 6.37 8.25 -14.97
C LYS A 49 6.62 8.49 -13.48
N PHE A 50 5.54 8.58 -12.69
CA PHE A 50 5.59 8.92 -11.28
C PHE A 50 4.67 8.01 -10.49
N ILE A 51 5.18 7.46 -9.40
CA ILE A 51 4.41 6.64 -8.48
C ILE A 51 4.70 7.14 -7.07
N ALA A 52 3.65 7.44 -6.32
CA ALA A 52 3.73 7.76 -4.89
C ALA A 52 3.00 6.71 -4.07
N GLY A 53 3.58 6.30 -2.96
CA GLY A 53 2.99 5.28 -2.10
C GLY A 53 3.22 5.53 -0.62
N THR A 54 2.26 5.09 0.20
CA THR A 54 2.36 5.07 1.66
C THR A 54 2.02 3.69 2.17
N SER A 55 2.82 3.16 3.10
CA SER A 55 2.57 1.84 3.71
C SER A 55 2.46 0.74 2.65
N ILE A 56 1.42 -0.06 2.69
CA ILE A 56 1.14 -1.09 1.67
C ILE A 56 1.06 -0.50 0.25
N GLY A 57 0.68 0.76 0.11
CA GLY A 57 0.70 1.46 -1.18
C GLY A 57 2.11 1.67 -1.71
N ALA A 58 3.12 1.85 -0.85
CA ALA A 58 4.52 1.88 -1.27
C ALA A 58 5.00 0.50 -1.73
N PHE A 59 4.56 -0.58 -1.05
CA PHE A 59 4.87 -1.95 -1.44
C PHE A 59 4.31 -2.29 -2.85
N PHE A 60 3.05 -1.99 -3.12
CA PHE A 60 2.50 -2.21 -4.46
C PHE A 60 3.00 -1.18 -5.47
N GLY A 61 3.37 0.01 -5.02
CA GLY A 61 4.01 1.04 -5.84
C GLY A 61 5.36 0.58 -6.42
N ILE A 62 6.21 -0.05 -5.62
CA ILE A 62 7.49 -0.60 -6.11
C ILE A 62 7.27 -1.77 -7.07
N ILE A 63 6.26 -2.63 -6.84
CA ILE A 63 5.91 -3.72 -7.75
C ILE A 63 5.51 -3.18 -9.12
N LEU A 64 4.65 -2.15 -9.14
CA LEU A 64 4.24 -1.49 -10.38
C LEU A 64 5.42 -0.80 -11.07
N ALA A 65 6.26 -0.08 -10.31
CA ALA A 65 7.39 0.66 -10.85
C ALA A 65 8.47 -0.25 -11.47
N LEU A 66 8.72 -1.40 -10.85
CA LEU A 66 9.62 -2.42 -11.39
C LEU A 66 8.97 -3.27 -12.49
N GLN A 67 7.69 -3.08 -12.74
CA GLN A 67 6.89 -3.89 -13.67
C GLN A 67 7.02 -5.39 -13.40
N ILE A 68 7.00 -5.78 -12.13
CA ILE A 68 7.10 -7.19 -11.73
C ILE A 68 5.89 -7.94 -12.28
N PRO A 69 6.07 -9.09 -12.96
CA PRO A 69 4.96 -9.88 -13.47
C PRO A 69 3.97 -10.26 -12.38
N ILE A 70 2.68 -10.07 -12.64
CA ILE A 70 1.61 -10.30 -11.64
C ILE A 70 1.64 -11.74 -11.14
N ASP A 71 1.75 -12.70 -12.04
CA ASP A 71 1.77 -14.13 -11.68
C ASP A 71 2.96 -14.48 -10.78
N PHE A 72 4.11 -13.81 -10.96
CA PHE A 72 5.25 -13.98 -10.07
C PHE A 72 4.92 -13.50 -8.66
N ILE A 73 4.35 -12.30 -8.51
CA ILE A 73 4.00 -11.73 -7.19
C ILE A 73 2.89 -12.56 -6.52
N GLU A 74 1.86 -12.96 -7.25
CA GLU A 74 0.79 -13.80 -6.70
C GLU A 74 1.34 -15.12 -6.16
N ASN A 75 2.20 -15.79 -6.92
CA ASN A 75 2.83 -17.04 -6.50
C ASN A 75 3.72 -16.86 -5.25
N GLU A 76 4.46 -15.76 -5.14
CA GLU A 76 5.30 -15.50 -3.98
C GLU A 76 4.45 -15.12 -2.75
N LEU A 77 3.39 -14.31 -2.92
CA LEU A 77 2.45 -13.99 -1.84
C LEU A 77 1.68 -15.23 -1.36
N ASP A 78 1.26 -16.11 -2.26
CA ASP A 78 0.64 -17.39 -1.91
C ASP A 78 1.57 -18.23 -1.01
N LYS A 79 2.86 -18.34 -1.36
CA LYS A 79 3.86 -19.01 -0.51
C LYS A 79 3.97 -18.38 0.88
N ILE A 80 4.00 -17.05 0.96
CA ILE A 80 4.08 -16.32 2.23
C ILE A 80 2.83 -16.61 3.06
N ILE A 81 1.63 -16.54 2.48
CA ILE A 81 0.37 -16.79 3.17
C ILE A 81 0.28 -18.23 3.66
N ARG A 82 0.67 -19.22 2.84
CA ARG A 82 0.74 -20.62 3.26
C ARG A 82 1.74 -20.81 4.40
N ALA A 83 2.92 -20.25 4.29
CA ALA A 83 3.93 -20.34 5.34
C ALA A 83 3.44 -19.71 6.66
N LEU A 84 2.69 -18.61 6.60
CA LEU A 84 2.05 -18.00 7.77
C LEU A 84 0.94 -18.89 8.35
N SER A 85 0.15 -19.56 7.50
CA SER A 85 -0.92 -20.48 7.91
C SER A 85 -0.37 -21.78 8.51
N ASP A 86 0.63 -22.39 7.86
CA ASP A 86 1.19 -23.70 8.24
C ASP A 86 2.05 -23.61 9.50
N ASN A 87 2.68 -22.45 9.74
CA ASN A 87 3.55 -22.21 10.89
C ASN A 87 2.90 -21.24 11.90
N ARG A 88 1.59 -21.38 12.13
CA ARG A 88 0.83 -20.51 13.06
C ARG A 88 1.55 -20.28 14.37
N ASP A 89 2.06 -21.34 15.00
CA ASP A 89 2.79 -21.28 16.27
C ASP A 89 4.11 -20.51 16.18
N ARG A 90 4.71 -20.38 15.00
CA ARG A 90 5.97 -19.67 14.78
C ARG A 90 5.75 -18.16 14.61
N TYR A 91 4.58 -17.77 14.08
CA TYR A 91 4.20 -16.38 13.83
C TYR A 91 3.24 -15.81 14.88
N ILE A 92 2.58 -16.68 15.68
CA ILE A 92 1.91 -16.28 16.93
C ILE A 92 3.01 -16.01 17.94
N LYS A 93 3.54 -14.81 17.91
CA LYS A 93 4.44 -14.38 18.99
C LYS A 93 3.59 -13.86 20.12
N LYS A 94 3.69 -14.52 21.30
CA LYS A 94 3.31 -13.87 22.54
C LYS A 94 3.99 -12.52 22.60
N ILE A 95 3.21 -11.47 22.80
CA ILE A 95 3.79 -10.12 22.89
C ILE A 95 4.72 -10.14 24.10
N ASN A 96 5.99 -10.25 23.82
CA ASN A 96 7.01 -10.07 24.85
C ASN A 96 7.23 -8.58 25.01
N ILE A 97 6.70 -8.02 26.09
CA ILE A 97 6.77 -6.59 26.39
C ILE A 97 8.24 -6.10 26.40
N LEU A 98 9.18 -6.95 26.87
CA LEU A 98 10.61 -6.64 26.84
C LEU A 98 11.14 -6.52 25.41
N GLN A 99 10.67 -7.35 24.49
CA GLN A 99 11.03 -7.28 23.08
C GLN A 99 10.50 -5.99 22.44
N VAL A 100 9.27 -5.58 22.77
CA VAL A 100 8.72 -4.29 22.31
C VAL A 100 9.56 -3.12 22.80
N PHE A 101 9.99 -3.13 24.08
CA PHE A 101 10.88 -2.08 24.61
C PHE A 101 12.27 -2.09 23.98
N GLN A 102 12.81 -3.26 23.62
CA GLN A 102 14.15 -3.36 23.05
C GLN A 102 14.20 -3.06 21.55
N LYS A 103 13.15 -3.45 20.81
CA LYS A 103 13.10 -3.36 19.34
C LYS A 103 12.06 -2.36 18.83
N TYR A 104 11.31 -1.73 19.75
CA TYR A 104 10.22 -0.79 19.45
C TYR A 104 9.07 -1.39 18.61
N GLY A 105 9.02 -2.73 18.48
CA GLY A 105 8.01 -3.45 17.73
C GLY A 105 8.05 -4.96 17.98
N VAL A 106 6.98 -5.65 17.57
CA VAL A 106 6.80 -7.10 17.75
C VAL A 106 7.30 -7.88 16.54
N TYR A 107 7.00 -7.40 15.34
CA TYR A 107 7.22 -8.12 14.09
C TYR A 107 8.27 -7.44 13.22
N ASP A 108 9.14 -8.26 12.64
CA ASP A 108 10.00 -7.87 11.52
C ASP A 108 9.33 -8.34 10.23
N ILE A 109 8.99 -7.41 9.34
CA ILE A 109 8.25 -7.67 8.10
C ILE A 109 9.16 -7.76 6.86
N ARG A 110 10.48 -7.87 7.03
CA ARG A 110 11.42 -7.95 5.89
C ARG A 110 11.09 -9.08 4.92
N PHE A 111 10.51 -10.17 5.42
CA PHE A 111 10.07 -11.28 4.57
C PHE A 111 9.05 -10.88 3.49
N LEU A 112 8.26 -9.81 3.70
CA LEU A 112 7.33 -9.31 2.68
C LEU A 112 8.06 -8.71 1.48
N MET A 113 9.29 -8.23 1.67
CA MET A 113 10.09 -7.68 0.57
C MET A 113 10.90 -8.75 -0.18
N GLU A 114 10.96 -9.99 0.30
CA GLU A 114 11.72 -11.07 -0.36
C GLU A 114 11.37 -11.26 -1.85
N PRO A 115 10.08 -11.22 -2.27
CA PRO A 115 9.74 -11.30 -3.69
C PRO A 115 10.34 -10.16 -4.52
N VAL A 116 10.31 -8.94 -3.98
CA VAL A 116 10.85 -7.74 -4.66
C VAL A 116 12.38 -7.82 -4.74
N VAL A 117 13.03 -8.19 -3.63
CA VAL A 117 14.49 -8.39 -3.58
C VAL A 117 14.94 -9.47 -4.56
N LYS A 118 14.21 -10.60 -4.62
CA LYS A 118 14.47 -11.69 -5.56
C LYS A 118 14.36 -11.22 -7.01
N TYR A 119 13.35 -10.42 -7.32
CA TYR A 119 13.17 -9.85 -8.66
C TYR A 119 14.31 -8.89 -9.00
N ILE A 120 14.65 -7.94 -8.12
CA ILE A 120 15.75 -6.99 -8.30
C ILE A 120 17.08 -7.74 -8.52
N LYS A 121 17.32 -8.81 -7.74
CA LYS A 121 18.52 -9.63 -7.89
C LYS A 121 18.61 -10.33 -9.25
N ASN A 122 17.49 -10.86 -9.72
CA ASN A 122 17.44 -11.57 -11.00
C ASN A 122 17.62 -10.61 -12.18
N GLU A 123 17.00 -9.44 -12.13
CA GLU A 123 17.00 -8.49 -13.24
C GLU A 123 18.23 -7.57 -13.26
N TYR A 124 18.77 -7.22 -12.10
CA TYR A 124 19.80 -6.20 -11.97
C TYR A 124 21.09 -6.67 -11.29
N GLY A 125 21.13 -7.90 -10.78
CA GLY A 125 22.31 -8.50 -10.14
C GLY A 125 22.64 -7.95 -8.74
N VAL A 126 21.76 -7.14 -8.14
CA VAL A 126 21.91 -6.55 -6.81
C VAL A 126 20.72 -6.87 -5.92
N ASN A 127 20.88 -6.77 -4.59
CA ASN A 127 19.78 -7.11 -3.68
C ASN A 127 18.88 -5.89 -3.39
N ASP A 128 19.34 -4.68 -3.69
CA ASP A 128 18.63 -3.43 -3.45
C ASP A 128 19.11 -2.35 -4.44
N LEU A 129 18.36 -1.26 -4.51
CA LEU A 129 18.66 -0.08 -5.33
C LEU A 129 18.51 1.17 -4.48
N THR A 130 19.39 2.14 -4.68
CA THR A 130 19.15 3.51 -4.23
C THR A 130 18.10 4.18 -5.11
N PHE A 131 17.45 5.27 -4.66
CA PHE A 131 16.45 5.97 -5.47
C PHE A 131 17.02 6.46 -6.81
N ILE A 132 18.28 6.92 -6.84
CA ILE A 132 18.91 7.34 -8.10
C ILE A 132 19.16 6.17 -9.06
N GLU A 133 19.56 5.01 -8.56
CA GLU A 133 19.71 3.79 -9.35
C GLU A 133 18.38 3.28 -9.85
N PHE A 134 17.35 3.33 -8.99
CA PHE A 134 15.99 2.95 -9.32
C PHE A 134 15.44 3.71 -10.51
N VAL A 135 15.52 5.05 -10.48
CA VAL A 135 15.09 5.89 -11.61
C VAL A 135 15.88 5.60 -12.87
N LYS A 136 17.20 5.40 -12.76
CA LYS A 136 18.06 5.07 -13.92
C LYS A 136 17.66 3.74 -14.58
N LYS A 137 17.21 2.76 -13.79
CA LYS A 137 16.85 1.43 -14.28
C LYS A 137 15.40 1.34 -14.77
N THR A 138 14.47 2.01 -14.11
CA THR A 138 13.02 1.89 -14.38
C THR A 138 12.48 3.05 -15.23
N GLY A 139 13.11 4.21 -15.19
CA GLY A 139 12.58 5.47 -15.74
C GLY A 139 11.40 6.03 -14.92
N ILE A 140 11.12 5.47 -13.73
CA ILE A 140 10.00 5.85 -12.85
C ILE A 140 10.53 6.64 -11.66
N ASN A 141 9.98 7.82 -11.42
CA ASN A 141 10.18 8.57 -10.19
C ASN A 141 9.29 7.99 -9.11
N PHE A 142 9.89 7.37 -8.10
CA PHE A 142 9.19 6.74 -7.00
C PHE A 142 9.29 7.57 -5.73
N TYR A 143 8.14 7.84 -5.10
CA TYR A 143 7.99 8.65 -3.89
C TYR A 143 7.40 7.79 -2.79
N VAL A 144 8.07 7.72 -1.66
CA VAL A 144 7.64 6.94 -0.50
C VAL A 144 7.47 7.85 0.71
N SER A 145 6.27 7.82 1.30
CA SER A 145 5.96 8.60 2.50
C SER A 145 6.28 7.81 3.75
N CYS A 146 7.08 8.39 4.64
CA CYS A 146 7.39 7.85 5.98
C CYS A 146 7.19 8.93 7.03
N THR A 147 6.97 8.52 8.29
CA THR A 147 6.94 9.43 9.43
C THR A 147 8.26 9.34 10.17
N CYS A 148 8.99 10.44 10.27
CA CYS A 148 10.20 10.52 11.07
C CYS A 148 9.84 10.70 12.55
N VAL A 149 10.24 9.76 13.40
CA VAL A 149 9.98 9.81 14.84
C VAL A 149 10.77 10.92 15.51
N ASN A 150 11.99 11.14 15.06
CA ASN A 150 12.89 12.12 15.66
C ASN A 150 12.41 13.57 15.47
N THR A 151 11.77 13.86 14.36
CA THR A 151 11.31 15.22 14.01
C THR A 151 9.79 15.38 14.09
N SER A 152 9.03 14.30 14.21
CA SER A 152 7.54 14.25 14.20
C SER A 152 6.91 14.75 12.90
N TYR A 153 7.66 14.76 11.79
CA TYR A 153 7.18 15.19 10.48
C TYR A 153 7.13 14.05 9.45
N ASN A 154 6.27 14.25 8.45
CA ASN A 154 6.31 13.43 7.24
C ASN A 154 7.62 13.69 6.48
N LYS A 155 8.25 12.62 6.00
CA LYS A 155 9.39 12.69 5.10
C LYS A 155 9.05 11.90 3.84
N ILE A 156 9.18 12.57 2.71
CA ILE A 156 9.05 11.92 1.40
C ILE A 156 10.45 11.53 0.93
N PHE A 157 10.66 10.23 0.74
CA PHE A 157 11.85 9.69 0.13
C PHE A 157 11.67 9.59 -1.38
N SER A 158 12.64 10.08 -2.13
CA SER A 158 12.62 10.07 -3.58
C SER A 158 14.01 10.36 -4.14
N VAL A 159 14.15 10.30 -5.45
CA VAL A 159 15.39 10.74 -6.11
C VAL A 159 15.70 12.22 -5.86
N ASP A 160 14.67 13.04 -5.64
CA ASP A 160 14.83 14.50 -5.44
C ASP A 160 15.27 14.86 -4.02
N THR A 161 14.87 14.08 -3.03
CA THR A 161 15.07 14.39 -1.61
C THR A 161 16.15 13.53 -0.96
N THR A 162 16.24 12.25 -1.34
CA THR A 162 17.12 11.25 -0.73
C THR A 162 17.68 10.28 -1.77
N PRO A 163 18.43 10.76 -2.78
CA PRO A 163 18.85 9.97 -3.95
C PRO A 163 19.65 8.71 -3.60
N ASN A 164 20.37 8.73 -2.49
CA ASN A 164 21.27 7.65 -2.07
C ASN A 164 20.64 6.70 -1.04
N SER A 165 19.41 6.95 -0.56
CA SER A 165 18.73 6.05 0.38
C SER A 165 18.25 4.79 -0.34
N SER A 166 18.23 3.68 0.43
CA SER A 166 17.72 2.38 -0.01
C SER A 166 16.22 2.43 -0.28
N VAL A 167 15.79 1.96 -1.44
CA VAL A 167 14.36 1.88 -1.78
C VAL A 167 13.68 0.80 -0.93
N ILE A 168 14.32 -0.36 -0.74
CA ILE A 168 13.77 -1.47 0.05
C ILE A 168 13.57 -1.06 1.52
N GLU A 169 14.62 -0.51 2.16
CA GLU A 169 14.53 -0.07 3.57
C GLU A 169 13.49 1.05 3.75
N THR A 170 13.36 1.93 2.76
CA THR A 170 12.36 3.00 2.80
C THR A 170 10.93 2.47 2.69
N VAL A 171 10.68 1.49 1.81
CA VAL A 171 9.36 0.84 1.71
C VAL A 171 9.02 0.11 3.01
N LEU A 172 9.97 -0.60 3.60
CA LEU A 172 9.81 -1.24 4.91
C LEU A 172 9.50 -0.22 6.00
N ALA A 173 10.21 0.91 6.04
CA ALA A 173 9.96 2.01 6.97
C ALA A 173 8.53 2.56 6.82
N SER A 174 8.09 2.75 5.57
CA SER A 174 6.72 3.21 5.26
C SER A 174 5.63 2.26 5.74
N MET A 175 5.93 0.97 5.91
CA MET A 175 5.00 -0.06 6.42
C MET A 175 5.14 -0.33 7.92
N SER A 176 6.03 0.36 8.62
CA SER A 176 6.35 0.09 10.03
C SER A 176 5.34 0.73 10.99
N ILE A 177 4.18 0.10 11.17
CA ILE A 177 3.15 0.55 12.13
C ILE A 177 3.72 0.49 13.55
N PRO A 178 3.73 1.61 14.30
CA PRO A 178 4.30 1.69 15.65
C PRO A 178 3.81 0.60 16.59
N PHE A 179 4.70 0.09 17.42
CA PHE A 179 4.51 -0.98 18.40
C PHE A 179 4.26 -2.37 17.82
N PHE A 180 3.76 -2.47 16.58
CA PHE A 180 3.54 -3.75 15.89
C PHE A 180 4.76 -4.16 15.09
N ILE A 181 5.23 -3.26 14.25
CA ILE A 181 6.33 -3.51 13.33
C ILE A 181 7.53 -2.74 13.83
N VAL A 182 8.68 -3.40 13.79
CA VAL A 182 9.95 -2.81 14.17
C VAL A 182 10.23 -1.62 13.25
N PRO A 183 10.48 -0.41 13.79
CA PRO A 183 10.81 0.75 12.97
C PRO A 183 12.13 0.56 12.23
N ASN A 184 12.28 1.22 11.10
CA ASN A 184 13.54 1.23 10.36
C ASN A 184 14.38 2.44 10.75
N TYR A 185 15.70 2.21 10.83
CA TYR A 185 16.67 3.25 11.09
C TYR A 185 17.42 3.58 9.81
N ILE A 186 17.20 4.78 9.28
CA ILE A 186 17.76 5.24 8.01
C ILE A 186 18.46 6.59 8.24
N ASP A 187 19.72 6.72 7.83
CA ASP A 187 20.49 7.95 7.88
C ASP A 187 20.52 8.65 9.27
N GLY A 188 20.53 7.86 10.35
CA GLY A 188 20.59 8.38 11.72
C GLY A 188 19.24 8.70 12.36
N GLU A 189 18.12 8.43 11.71
CA GLU A 189 16.76 8.71 12.18
C GLU A 189 15.89 7.45 12.18
N TYR A 190 14.91 7.39 13.11
CA TYR A 190 13.90 6.32 13.14
C TYR A 190 12.68 6.72 12.31
N PHE A 191 12.22 5.77 11.48
CA PHE A 191 11.05 5.94 10.64
C PHE A 191 9.99 4.89 10.94
N VAL A 192 8.74 5.34 10.91
CA VAL A 192 7.54 4.53 11.05
C VAL A 192 6.60 4.81 9.88
N ASP A 193 5.47 4.09 9.86
CA ASP A 193 4.46 4.16 8.79
C ASP A 193 4.09 5.60 8.46
N GLY A 194 4.08 5.92 7.16
CA GLY A 194 3.77 7.25 6.67
C GLY A 194 2.34 7.70 6.97
N VAL A 195 1.42 6.77 7.22
CA VAL A 195 0.04 7.07 7.64
C VAL A 195 0.01 7.80 8.99
N MET A 196 1.03 7.63 9.83
CA MET A 196 1.07 8.24 11.17
C MET A 196 1.18 9.77 11.16
N SER A 197 1.59 10.38 10.05
CA SER A 197 1.68 11.85 9.92
C SER A 197 0.63 12.44 8.99
N GLN A 198 0.60 12.01 7.73
CA GLN A 198 -0.27 12.61 6.72
C GLN A 198 -0.80 11.63 5.67
N GLY A 199 -0.33 10.40 5.65
CA GLY A 199 -0.65 9.46 4.59
C GLY A 199 -0.13 9.93 3.22
N ILE A 200 -0.95 9.84 2.19
CA ILE A 200 -0.61 10.40 0.87
C ILE A 200 -0.83 11.90 0.86
N GLN A 201 0.22 12.62 0.54
CA GLN A 201 0.16 14.02 0.16
C GLN A 201 0.32 14.18 -1.34
N SER A 202 -0.79 14.28 -2.03
CA SER A 202 -0.78 14.66 -3.45
C SER A 202 -0.40 16.11 -3.64
N ASP A 203 -0.83 16.96 -2.71
CA ASP A 203 -0.86 18.40 -2.90
C ASP A 203 0.53 19.03 -3.02
N ASN A 204 1.56 18.35 -2.47
CA ASN A 204 2.92 18.88 -2.50
C ASN A 204 3.83 18.21 -3.54
N ILE A 205 3.44 17.05 -4.10
CA ILE A 205 4.30 16.28 -4.99
C ILE A 205 3.97 16.56 -6.47
N PHE A 206 2.70 16.82 -6.79
CA PHE A 206 2.21 16.90 -8.18
C PHE A 206 1.44 18.21 -8.47
N LEU A 207 1.86 19.33 -7.91
CA LEU A 207 1.17 20.63 -8.01
C LEU A 207 0.97 21.12 -9.46
N ASP A 208 1.96 20.91 -10.32
CA ASP A 208 1.98 21.40 -11.69
C ASP A 208 1.48 20.38 -12.73
N VAL A 209 0.93 19.26 -12.28
CA VAL A 209 0.49 18.18 -13.17
C VAL A 209 -0.99 18.35 -13.51
N ASN A 210 -1.34 18.12 -14.79
CA ASN A 210 -2.75 18.05 -15.16
C ASN A 210 -3.45 16.95 -14.37
N LYS A 211 -4.49 17.31 -13.64
CA LYS A 211 -5.27 16.41 -12.76
C LYS A 211 -5.82 15.18 -13.48
N ASP A 212 -6.15 15.33 -14.77
CA ASP A 212 -6.64 14.22 -15.58
C ASP A 212 -5.59 13.13 -15.83
N ASN A 213 -4.31 13.45 -15.62
CA ASN A 213 -3.18 12.52 -15.77
C ASN A 213 -2.80 11.84 -14.45
N ILE A 214 -3.49 12.14 -13.35
CA ILE A 214 -3.22 11.56 -12.01
C ILE A 214 -4.35 10.61 -11.66
N LEU A 215 -4.01 9.39 -11.25
CA LEU A 215 -4.92 8.44 -10.64
C LEU A 215 -4.49 8.17 -9.19
N GLY A 216 -5.30 8.62 -8.25
CA GLY A 216 -5.17 8.25 -6.84
C GLY A 216 -6.07 7.07 -6.51
N VAL A 217 -5.54 6.08 -5.83
CA VAL A 217 -6.33 4.96 -5.29
C VAL A 217 -6.27 5.01 -3.77
N MET A 218 -7.43 5.17 -3.16
CA MET A 218 -7.58 5.24 -1.72
C MET A 218 -8.31 4.04 -1.17
N LEU A 219 -7.72 3.41 -0.17
CA LEU A 219 -8.37 2.38 0.62
C LEU A 219 -9.12 3.07 1.76
N TYR A 220 -10.42 2.84 1.81
CA TYR A 220 -11.30 3.42 2.81
C TYR A 220 -11.99 2.31 3.60
N SER A 221 -11.89 2.36 4.93
CA SER A 221 -12.68 1.53 5.82
C SER A 221 -13.75 2.38 6.48
N SER A 222 -15.00 1.95 6.44
CA SER A 222 -16.05 2.61 7.20
C SER A 222 -15.77 2.45 8.71
N CYS A 223 -16.14 3.46 9.50
CA CYS A 223 -16.00 3.40 10.97
C CYS A 223 -16.75 2.20 11.60
N GLU A 224 -17.71 1.63 10.88
CA GLU A 224 -18.50 0.50 11.33
C GLU A 224 -17.76 -0.85 11.27
N ASP A 225 -16.70 -0.93 10.46
CA ASP A 225 -15.88 -2.14 10.27
C ASP A 225 -14.69 -2.25 11.23
N MET A 226 -14.58 -1.34 12.17
CA MET A 226 -13.47 -1.31 13.12
C MET A 226 -13.56 -2.41 14.17
N ILE A 227 -12.40 -2.82 14.71
CA ILE A 227 -12.34 -3.74 15.85
C ILE A 227 -13.14 -3.15 17.00
N VAL A 228 -14.32 -3.69 17.25
CA VAL A 228 -15.13 -3.32 18.39
C VAL A 228 -14.73 -4.23 19.56
N TYR A 229 -14.10 -3.65 20.57
CA TYR A 229 -13.85 -4.37 21.82
C TYR A 229 -15.17 -4.57 22.57
N GLU A 230 -15.40 -5.79 23.08
CA GLU A 230 -16.61 -6.06 23.87
C GLU A 230 -16.67 -5.16 25.11
N LYS A 231 -17.78 -4.47 25.27
CA LYS A 231 -18.05 -3.69 26.48
C LYS A 231 -18.01 -4.63 27.70
N ASN A 232 -17.44 -4.13 28.79
CA ASN A 232 -17.35 -4.85 30.08
C ASN A 232 -16.32 -5.99 30.17
N LYS A 233 -15.43 -6.18 29.19
CA LYS A 233 -14.25 -7.04 29.38
C LYS A 233 -13.03 -6.18 29.73
N SER A 234 -12.18 -6.68 30.62
CA SER A 234 -10.88 -6.05 30.90
C SER A 234 -10.03 -6.06 29.63
N MET A 235 -9.52 -4.89 29.25
CA MET A 235 -8.67 -4.74 28.09
C MET A 235 -7.23 -5.04 28.48
N SER A 236 -6.55 -5.93 27.74
CA SER A 236 -5.11 -6.14 27.94
C SER A 236 -4.32 -4.89 27.51
N PHE A 237 -3.11 -4.72 28.02
CA PHE A 237 -2.23 -3.60 27.61
C PHE A 237 -1.99 -3.61 26.09
N ALA A 238 -1.78 -4.77 25.50
CA ALA A 238 -1.63 -4.92 24.06
C ALA A 238 -2.86 -4.43 23.30
N ASN A 239 -4.07 -4.84 23.72
CA ASN A 239 -5.32 -4.37 23.12
C ASN A 239 -5.50 -2.86 23.26
N TYR A 240 -5.08 -2.29 24.39
CA TYR A 240 -5.13 -0.85 24.60
C TYR A 240 -4.22 -0.11 23.62
N ILE A 241 -2.96 -0.53 23.50
CA ILE A 241 -2.01 0.08 22.55
C ILE A 241 -2.52 -0.07 21.11
N MET A 242 -3.03 -1.25 20.72
CA MET A 242 -3.65 -1.47 19.41
C MET A 242 -4.81 -0.51 19.16
N GLY A 243 -5.71 -0.41 20.13
CA GLY A 243 -6.85 0.49 20.02
C GLY A 243 -6.43 1.95 19.82
N ILE A 244 -5.46 2.44 20.59
CA ILE A 244 -4.95 3.81 20.44
C ILE A 244 -4.30 4.00 19.07
N THR A 245 -3.43 3.08 18.63
CA THR A 245 -2.81 3.15 17.30
C THR A 245 -3.86 3.17 16.20
N GLN A 246 -4.89 2.34 16.30
CA GLN A 246 -6.00 2.32 15.34
C GLN A 246 -6.78 3.64 15.32
N VAL A 247 -7.08 4.22 16.49
CA VAL A 247 -7.75 5.53 16.59
C VAL A 247 -6.93 6.60 15.87
N ILE A 248 -5.61 6.63 16.07
CA ILE A 248 -4.72 7.60 15.43
C ILE A 248 -4.76 7.42 13.91
N ILE A 249 -4.55 6.19 13.41
CA ILE A 249 -4.57 5.86 11.98
C ILE A 249 -5.90 6.28 11.36
N ASN A 250 -7.01 5.91 11.97
CA ASN A 250 -8.35 6.22 11.47
C ASN A 250 -8.61 7.72 11.41
N THR A 251 -8.18 8.46 12.45
CA THR A 251 -8.34 9.92 12.49
C THR A 251 -7.57 10.58 11.34
N ILE A 252 -6.32 10.17 11.12
CA ILE A 252 -5.48 10.73 10.07
C ILE A 252 -6.04 10.34 8.68
N MET A 253 -6.41 9.08 8.48
CA MET A 253 -7.00 8.61 7.23
C MET A 253 -8.30 9.35 6.90
N PHE A 254 -9.17 9.54 7.89
CA PHE A 254 -10.41 10.30 7.72
C PHE A 254 -10.15 11.75 7.33
N GLN A 255 -9.20 12.42 8.02
CA GLN A 255 -8.82 13.80 7.69
C GLN A 255 -8.24 13.91 6.29
N SER A 256 -7.33 13.00 5.91
CA SER A 256 -6.72 12.96 4.58
C SER A 256 -7.77 12.75 3.49
N THR A 257 -8.71 11.82 3.68
CA THR A 257 -9.81 11.57 2.74
C THR A 257 -10.70 12.80 2.58
N ARG A 258 -11.06 13.44 3.69
CA ARG A 258 -11.90 14.66 3.67
C ARG A 258 -11.19 15.81 2.95
N GLN A 259 -9.90 16.00 3.14
CA GLN A 259 -9.13 17.02 2.42
C GLN A 259 -9.13 16.73 0.92
N MET A 260 -8.94 15.50 0.49
CA MET A 260 -8.97 15.14 -0.92
C MET A 260 -10.34 15.37 -1.56
N GLU A 261 -11.41 15.02 -0.87
CA GLU A 261 -12.78 15.29 -1.34
C GLU A 261 -13.07 16.79 -1.48
N LEU A 262 -12.63 17.61 -0.53
CA LEU A 262 -12.85 19.05 -0.53
C LEU A 262 -12.05 19.79 -1.63
N HIS A 263 -10.86 19.31 -1.94
CA HIS A 263 -9.97 20.02 -2.86
C HIS A 263 -10.03 19.55 -4.30
N ASN A 264 -10.70 18.41 -4.59
CA ASN A 264 -10.90 17.86 -5.96
C ASN A 264 -9.61 17.84 -6.79
N HIS A 265 -8.47 17.54 -6.13
CA HIS A 265 -7.14 17.78 -6.71
C HIS A 265 -6.73 16.80 -7.81
N TYR A 266 -7.35 15.59 -7.87
CA TYR A 266 -7.09 14.60 -8.90
C TYR A 266 -8.18 13.52 -8.92
N ASN A 267 -8.07 12.59 -9.88
CA ASN A 267 -9.00 11.48 -10.01
C ASN A 267 -8.78 10.48 -8.88
N VAL A 268 -9.66 10.48 -7.89
CA VAL A 268 -9.58 9.55 -6.76
C VAL A 268 -10.56 8.41 -6.97
N MET A 269 -10.03 7.21 -7.05
CA MET A 269 -10.80 5.98 -6.92
C MET A 269 -10.85 5.61 -5.43
N GLN A 270 -12.04 5.69 -4.85
CA GLN A 270 -12.27 5.26 -3.47
C GLN A 270 -12.73 3.80 -3.46
N MET A 271 -11.96 2.94 -2.82
CA MET A 271 -12.33 1.57 -2.51
C MET A 271 -13.18 1.59 -1.24
N LYS A 272 -14.48 1.86 -1.40
CA LYS A 272 -15.46 1.85 -0.28
C LYS A 272 -15.93 0.42 -0.02
N ASP A 273 -16.31 0.16 1.23
CA ASP A 273 -16.99 -1.07 1.62
C ASP A 273 -16.16 -2.36 1.48
N MET A 274 -14.83 -2.27 1.60
CA MET A 274 -14.06 -3.47 1.87
C MET A 274 -14.27 -3.84 3.35
N PRO A 275 -14.97 -4.93 3.66
CA PRO A 275 -15.22 -5.30 5.04
C PRO A 275 -13.90 -5.70 5.71
N TYR A 276 -13.29 -4.77 6.41
CA TYR A 276 -12.04 -4.96 7.15
C TYR A 276 -12.13 -6.18 8.08
N ASN A 277 -13.30 -6.39 8.70
CA ASN A 277 -13.58 -7.51 9.58
C ASN A 277 -13.64 -8.88 8.89
N LYS A 278 -13.82 -8.93 7.55
CA LYS A 278 -13.82 -10.18 6.79
C LYS A 278 -12.43 -10.53 6.27
N VAL A 279 -11.56 -9.53 6.12
CA VAL A 279 -10.27 -9.65 5.45
C VAL A 279 -9.12 -9.86 6.42
N VAL A 280 -9.17 -9.24 7.60
CA VAL A 280 -8.12 -9.36 8.60
C VAL A 280 -8.73 -9.48 9.98
N LYS A 281 -8.74 -10.68 10.50
CA LYS A 281 -9.04 -10.90 11.90
C LYS A 281 -7.74 -10.80 12.68
N PHE A 282 -7.40 -9.60 13.16
CA PHE A 282 -6.51 -9.50 14.30
C PHE A 282 -7.22 -10.06 15.51
N LYS A 283 -7.13 -11.37 15.72
CA LYS A 283 -7.62 -11.98 16.95
C LYS A 283 -6.54 -11.81 18.02
N VAL A 284 -6.79 -10.96 18.97
CA VAL A 284 -5.98 -10.91 20.17
C VAL A 284 -6.65 -11.82 21.21
N ASN A 285 -6.19 -13.07 21.27
CA ASN A 285 -6.54 -13.97 22.33
C ASN A 285 -5.40 -13.98 23.36
N ASN A 286 -5.67 -13.58 24.59
CA ASN A 286 -4.73 -13.70 25.73
C ASN A 286 -3.29 -13.25 25.42
N ASP A 287 -3.11 -12.06 24.83
CA ASP A 287 -1.83 -11.46 24.43
C ASP A 287 -1.17 -12.02 23.14
N ASP A 288 -1.88 -12.82 22.36
CA ASP A 288 -1.43 -13.28 21.05
C ASP A 288 -2.07 -12.45 19.93
N ILE A 289 -1.27 -11.91 19.00
CA ILE A 289 -1.76 -11.26 17.77
C ILE A 289 -1.69 -12.28 16.65
N LEU A 290 -2.82 -12.58 16.03
CA LEU A 290 -2.91 -13.48 14.89
C LEU A 290 -3.31 -12.70 13.64
N ILE A 291 -2.54 -12.83 12.56
CA ILE A 291 -2.95 -12.43 11.22
C ILE A 291 -3.67 -13.63 10.61
N ASP A 292 -5.00 -13.54 10.46
CA ASP A 292 -5.82 -14.58 9.85
C ASP A 292 -6.18 -14.16 8.43
N LEU A 293 -5.31 -14.50 7.48
CA LEU A 293 -5.48 -14.26 6.05
C LEU A 293 -5.44 -15.60 5.31
N SER A 294 -6.49 -15.91 4.58
CA SER A 294 -6.54 -17.09 3.73
C SER A 294 -6.18 -16.73 2.28
N ILE A 295 -5.79 -17.74 1.49
CA ILE A 295 -5.57 -17.58 0.04
C ILE A 295 -6.84 -17.09 -0.65
N LYS A 296 -8.00 -17.60 -0.24
CA LYS A 296 -9.29 -17.16 -0.76
C LYS A 296 -9.53 -15.67 -0.49
N ASP A 297 -9.20 -15.18 0.71
CA ASP A 297 -9.33 -13.75 1.02
C ASP A 297 -8.41 -12.91 0.13
N MET A 298 -7.20 -13.39 -0.18
CA MET A 298 -6.30 -12.73 -1.11
C MET A 298 -6.90 -12.68 -2.52
N GLU A 299 -7.36 -13.81 -3.04
CA GLU A 299 -7.96 -13.91 -4.36
C GLU A 299 -9.20 -13.02 -4.49
N ASP A 300 -10.08 -13.01 -3.48
CA ASP A 300 -11.29 -12.19 -3.43
C ASP A 300 -10.94 -10.69 -3.46
N GLN A 301 -9.89 -10.26 -2.75
CA GLN A 301 -9.44 -8.88 -2.77
C GLN A 301 -8.83 -8.46 -4.12
N ILE A 302 -8.00 -9.32 -4.70
CA ILE A 302 -7.41 -9.08 -6.02
C ILE A 302 -8.52 -8.92 -7.06
N LEU A 303 -9.49 -9.84 -7.05
CA LEU A 303 -10.65 -9.77 -7.95
C LEU A 303 -11.45 -8.49 -7.73
N ARG A 304 -11.69 -8.10 -6.49
CA ARG A 304 -12.40 -6.86 -6.14
C ARG A 304 -11.67 -5.63 -6.69
N GLY A 305 -10.36 -5.54 -6.50
CA GLY A 305 -9.55 -4.46 -7.04
C GLY A 305 -9.69 -4.34 -8.56
N PHE A 306 -9.66 -5.47 -9.28
CA PHE A 306 -9.85 -5.52 -10.72
C PHE A 306 -11.27 -5.06 -11.16
N ILE A 307 -12.31 -5.51 -10.47
CA ILE A 307 -13.69 -5.11 -10.76
C ILE A 307 -13.90 -3.61 -10.53
N ASP A 308 -13.43 -3.10 -9.40
CA ASP A 308 -13.66 -1.72 -9.00
C ASP A 308 -12.94 -0.73 -9.91
N ILE A 309 -11.68 -1.01 -10.30
CA ILE A 309 -10.97 -0.17 -11.28
C ILE A 309 -11.64 -0.22 -12.65
N THR A 310 -12.10 -1.38 -13.09
CA THR A 310 -12.82 -1.54 -14.36
C THR A 310 -14.10 -0.68 -14.37
N LYS A 311 -14.86 -0.74 -13.29
CA LYS A 311 -16.09 0.08 -13.13
C LYS A 311 -15.76 1.57 -13.13
N TYR A 312 -14.78 1.98 -12.33
CA TYR A 312 -14.36 3.37 -12.23
C TYR A 312 -13.94 3.95 -13.57
N MET A 313 -13.10 3.23 -14.32
CA MET A 313 -12.63 3.67 -15.64
C MET A 313 -13.76 3.75 -16.67
N ASN A 314 -14.67 2.79 -16.66
CA ASN A 314 -15.82 2.81 -17.56
C ASN A 314 -16.77 3.98 -17.26
N GLU A 315 -17.07 4.27 -16.01
CA GLU A 315 -17.93 5.38 -15.61
C GLU A 315 -17.35 6.76 -15.95
N ARG A 316 -16.01 6.88 -15.93
CA ARG A 316 -15.34 8.16 -16.11
C ARG A 316 -14.94 8.46 -17.56
N TYR A 317 -14.47 7.47 -18.29
CA TYR A 317 -13.82 7.68 -19.58
C TYR A 317 -14.57 7.09 -20.78
N ASN A 318 -15.59 6.26 -20.54
CA ASN A 318 -16.38 5.61 -21.59
C ASN A 318 -17.84 6.12 -21.62
N LYS A 319 -18.08 7.37 -21.18
CA LYS A 319 -19.38 8.05 -21.34
C LYS A 319 -19.54 8.63 -22.73
#